data_cad750847f90070ae7a2d4d6b2f84566
#
_entry.id   cad750847f90070ae7a2d4d6b2f84566
#
_cell.length_a   1.000
_cell.length_b   1.000
_cell.length_c   1.000
_cell.angle_alpha   90.00
_cell.angle_beta   90.00
_cell.angle_gamma   90.00
#
_symmetry.space_group_name_H-M   'P 1'
#
loop_
_entity.id
_entity.type
_entity.pdbx_description
1 polymer ?
#
loop_
_entity_poly.entity_id
_entity_poly.type
_entity_poly.pdbx_seq_one_letter_code
_entity_poly.pdbx_strand_id
1 'polypeptide(L)'
;KLQDAWDFGCPAVQESPNDVYLKGAFFWVCYDYLKQVQAPIKERAQQNGGNFNPDLHELERINFLLDWVIWLNIPLGGFEHRSLLLLFQKNLECIPKLVMFLVQFGASLFEGEDKIPYQGEKGESPSLILKFARKVAKAWMENDEVRQIEIDQLVILLDQARNEGQDIKNMIWLDYDEAKCLIMAGRFEQARQFILPVLRKKQTESWAWGALAATYREENPDTAIVLFCKGLSHARDEKFSLPLLKGLAPLLAGSGHAAEASMCVRRAVNCYEDNGWKIKANLEKLTSQSWFDNEVNHSDLAGFV
;
A
#
# COMPACT_ATOMS: atom_id res chain seq x y z
N LYS A 1 -32.93 4.69 19.13
CA LYS A 1 -31.79 4.74 20.11
C LYS A 1 -30.55 5.42 19.51
N LEU A 2 -29.99 4.93 18.38
CA LEU A 2 -28.79 5.58 17.81
C LEU A 2 -29.16 6.91 17.13
N GLN A 3 -30.29 6.96 16.42
CA GLN A 3 -30.83 8.21 15.86
C GLN A 3 -31.13 9.23 16.95
N ASP A 4 -31.77 8.82 18.03
CA ASP A 4 -32.05 9.71 19.17
C ASP A 4 -30.76 10.29 19.78
N ALA A 5 -29.71 9.44 19.88
CA ALA A 5 -28.39 9.88 20.35
C ALA A 5 -27.72 10.89 19.40
N TRP A 6 -27.91 10.71 18.10
CA TRP A 6 -27.46 11.69 17.10
C TRP A 6 -28.23 13.01 17.20
N ASP A 7 -29.58 12.94 17.19
CA ASP A 7 -30.45 14.11 17.18
C ASP A 7 -30.27 14.97 18.43
N PHE A 8 -29.93 14.34 19.56
CA PHE A 8 -29.62 15.05 20.79
C PHE A 8 -28.14 15.50 20.85
N GLY A 9 -27.20 14.65 20.49
CA GLY A 9 -25.77 14.89 20.65
C GLY A 9 -25.23 15.90 19.65
N CYS A 10 -25.69 15.89 18.38
CA CYS A 10 -25.20 16.79 17.35
C CYS A 10 -25.40 18.28 17.70
N PRO A 11 -26.61 18.77 18.07
CA PRO A 11 -26.75 20.17 18.51
C PRO A 11 -25.98 20.46 19.80
N ALA A 12 -25.95 19.52 20.75
CA ALA A 12 -25.28 19.71 22.03
C ALA A 12 -23.78 19.96 21.88
N VAL A 13 -23.06 19.17 21.01
CA VAL A 13 -21.64 19.41 20.78
C VAL A 13 -21.35 20.70 19.99
N GLN A 14 -22.28 21.14 19.14
CA GLN A 14 -22.18 22.39 18.41
C GLN A 14 -22.38 23.61 19.33
N GLU A 15 -23.29 23.53 20.30
CA GLU A 15 -23.50 24.55 21.31
C GLU A 15 -22.38 24.61 22.34
N SER A 16 -21.72 23.48 22.62
CA SER A 16 -20.65 23.38 23.61
C SER A 16 -19.35 22.77 23.00
N PRO A 17 -18.72 23.44 22.01
CA PRO A 17 -17.61 22.86 21.23
C PRO A 17 -16.30 22.67 22.03
N ASN A 18 -16.22 23.18 23.25
CA ASN A 18 -15.06 23.02 24.14
C ASN A 18 -15.28 21.97 25.23
N ASP A 19 -16.46 21.35 25.30
CA ASP A 19 -16.75 20.27 26.27
C ASP A 19 -16.15 18.96 25.79
N VAL A 20 -15.04 18.54 26.41
CA VAL A 20 -14.30 17.32 26.07
C VAL A 20 -15.12 16.05 26.34
N TYR A 21 -15.94 16.02 27.39
CA TYR A 21 -16.76 14.87 27.73
C TYR A 21 -17.87 14.66 26.70
N LEU A 22 -18.51 15.76 26.30
CA LEU A 22 -19.57 15.73 25.30
C LEU A 22 -19.03 15.34 23.93
N LYS A 23 -17.85 15.84 23.56
CA LYS A 23 -17.14 15.43 22.34
C LYS A 23 -16.80 13.94 22.35
N GLY A 24 -16.24 13.43 23.43
CA GLY A 24 -15.93 12.02 23.60
C GLY A 24 -17.20 11.15 23.50
N ALA A 25 -18.30 11.55 24.15
CA ALA A 25 -19.56 10.84 24.05
C ALA A 25 -20.11 10.82 22.60
N PHE A 26 -20.06 11.97 21.89
CA PHE A 26 -20.54 12.04 20.52
C PHE A 26 -19.63 11.32 19.52
N PHE A 27 -18.33 11.21 19.79
CA PHE A 27 -17.43 10.34 19.02
C PHE A 27 -17.97 8.91 18.96
N TRP A 28 -18.44 8.35 20.08
CA TRP A 28 -18.98 6.99 20.12
C TRP A 28 -20.29 6.86 19.33
N VAL A 29 -21.11 7.92 19.26
CA VAL A 29 -22.26 7.95 18.36
C VAL A 29 -21.82 7.85 16.89
N CYS A 30 -20.83 8.65 16.49
CA CYS A 30 -20.24 8.57 15.13
C CYS A 30 -19.64 7.18 14.85
N TYR A 31 -18.92 6.62 15.82
CA TYR A 31 -18.31 5.29 15.72
C TYR A 31 -19.35 4.18 15.54
N ASP A 32 -20.46 4.22 16.26
CA ASP A 32 -21.53 3.24 16.12
C ASP A 32 -22.22 3.34 14.75
N TYR A 33 -22.39 4.55 14.19
CA TYR A 33 -22.83 4.71 12.81
C TYR A 33 -21.79 4.16 11.81
N LEU A 34 -20.51 4.41 12.02
CA LEU A 34 -19.43 3.83 11.19
C LEU A 34 -19.47 2.29 11.22
N LYS A 35 -19.73 1.68 12.38
CA LYS A 35 -19.93 0.21 12.49
C LYS A 35 -21.12 -0.27 11.67
N GLN A 36 -22.25 0.48 11.66
CA GLN A 36 -23.41 0.12 10.84
C GLN A 36 -23.08 0.18 9.34
N VAL A 37 -22.30 1.17 8.90
CA VAL A 37 -21.86 1.24 7.49
C VAL A 37 -20.87 0.11 7.16
N GLN A 38 -20.01 -0.26 8.10
CA GLN A 38 -19.02 -1.33 7.89
C GLN A 38 -19.64 -2.74 7.86
N ALA A 39 -20.78 -2.96 8.47
CA ALA A 39 -21.39 -4.29 8.56
C ALA A 39 -21.67 -4.91 7.18
N PRO A 40 -22.42 -4.25 6.25
CA PRO A 40 -22.65 -4.80 4.92
C PRO A 40 -21.38 -4.98 4.09
N ILE A 41 -20.38 -4.10 4.24
CA ILE A 41 -19.08 -4.24 3.57
C ILE A 41 -18.39 -5.55 4.01
N LYS A 42 -18.40 -5.84 5.31
CA LYS A 42 -17.82 -7.07 5.86
C LYS A 42 -18.57 -8.32 5.39
N GLU A 43 -19.89 -8.28 5.35
CA GLU A 43 -20.72 -9.39 4.84
C GLU A 43 -20.43 -9.67 3.37
N ARG A 44 -20.41 -8.64 2.52
CA ARG A 44 -20.04 -8.81 1.10
C ARG A 44 -18.62 -9.35 0.92
N ALA A 45 -17.67 -8.87 1.72
CA ALA A 45 -16.30 -9.36 1.66
C ALA A 45 -16.16 -10.84 2.01
N GLN A 46 -16.95 -11.34 2.97
CA GLN A 46 -16.98 -12.77 3.31
C GLN A 46 -17.51 -13.62 2.16
N GLN A 47 -18.49 -13.12 1.41
CA GLN A 47 -19.08 -13.81 0.25
C GLN A 47 -18.20 -13.75 -1.01
N ASN A 48 -17.43 -12.67 -1.18
CA ASN A 48 -16.70 -12.36 -2.42
C ASN A 48 -15.16 -12.49 -2.28
N GLY A 49 -14.70 -13.45 -1.49
CA GLY A 49 -13.26 -13.74 -1.41
C GLY A 49 -12.39 -12.68 -0.72
N GLY A 50 -13.00 -11.87 0.16
CA GLY A 50 -12.25 -10.92 1.01
C GLY A 50 -12.10 -9.50 0.45
N ASN A 51 -12.88 -9.13 -0.57
CA ASN A 51 -12.90 -7.75 -1.06
C ASN A 51 -13.72 -6.84 -0.12
N PHE A 52 -13.03 -5.95 0.60
CA PHE A 52 -13.61 -5.02 1.57
C PHE A 52 -13.88 -3.61 0.99
N ASN A 53 -13.93 -3.44 -0.31
CA ASN A 53 -14.13 -2.13 -0.92
C ASN A 53 -15.56 -1.61 -0.63
N PRO A 54 -15.70 -0.40 -0.07
CA PRO A 54 -16.97 0.27 0.04
C PRO A 54 -17.49 0.66 -1.35
N ASP A 55 -18.80 0.69 -1.55
CA ASP A 55 -19.39 1.36 -2.69
C ASP A 55 -19.38 2.90 -2.51
N LEU A 56 -19.79 3.65 -3.54
CA LEU A 56 -19.75 5.11 -3.51
C LEU A 56 -20.60 5.69 -2.37
N HIS A 57 -21.81 5.19 -2.17
CA HIS A 57 -22.72 5.66 -1.12
C HIS A 57 -22.19 5.34 0.30
N GLU A 58 -21.59 4.17 0.48
CA GLU A 58 -20.95 3.79 1.73
C GLU A 58 -19.73 4.68 2.01
N LEU A 59 -18.92 4.95 0.98
CA LEU A 59 -17.77 5.84 1.10
C LEU A 59 -18.18 7.28 1.45
N GLU A 60 -19.23 7.81 0.84
CA GLU A 60 -19.79 9.13 1.17
C GLU A 60 -20.25 9.19 2.63
N ARG A 61 -20.96 8.16 3.10
CA ARG A 61 -21.37 8.08 4.52
C ARG A 61 -20.20 7.97 5.48
N ILE A 62 -19.19 7.15 5.15
CA ILE A 62 -17.97 7.05 5.93
C ILE A 62 -17.28 8.42 6.00
N ASN A 63 -17.10 9.09 4.86
CA ASN A 63 -16.45 10.39 4.79
C ASN A 63 -17.19 11.47 5.59
N PHE A 64 -18.52 11.48 5.54
CA PHE A 64 -19.35 12.38 6.35
C PHE A 64 -19.12 12.16 7.87
N LEU A 65 -19.11 10.91 8.30
CA LEU A 65 -18.89 10.58 9.72
C LEU A 65 -17.44 10.87 10.16
N LEU A 66 -16.46 10.66 9.27
CA LEU A 66 -15.08 11.01 9.52
C LEU A 66 -14.89 12.54 9.64
N ASP A 67 -15.65 13.35 8.88
CA ASP A 67 -15.63 14.81 9.06
C ASP A 67 -16.04 15.22 10.47
N TRP A 68 -17.07 14.57 11.01
CA TRP A 68 -17.45 14.78 12.41
C TRP A 68 -16.35 14.35 13.38
N VAL A 69 -15.76 13.17 13.20
CA VAL A 69 -14.66 12.68 14.05
C VAL A 69 -13.48 13.68 14.04
N ILE A 70 -13.10 14.19 12.88
CA ILE A 70 -12.02 15.17 12.73
C ILE A 70 -12.42 16.50 13.40
N TRP A 71 -13.65 16.96 13.17
CA TRP A 71 -14.14 18.22 13.76
C TRP A 71 -14.21 18.18 15.27
N LEU A 72 -14.58 17.04 15.87
CA LEU A 72 -14.61 16.83 17.31
C LEU A 72 -13.24 17.11 17.95
N ASN A 73 -12.17 16.86 17.23
CA ASN A 73 -10.79 17.13 17.68
C ASN A 73 -10.56 16.67 19.14
N ILE A 74 -10.88 15.40 19.40
CA ILE A 74 -10.65 14.77 20.72
C ILE A 74 -9.16 14.54 20.93
N PRO A 75 -8.67 14.37 22.17
CA PRO A 75 -7.26 14.09 22.47
C PRO A 75 -6.75 12.88 21.68
N LEU A 76 -5.59 13.03 21.04
CA LEU A 76 -5.00 11.98 20.19
C LEU A 76 -4.48 10.80 21.03
N GLY A 77 -4.40 9.62 20.41
CA GLY A 77 -3.79 8.43 20.97
C GLY A 77 -4.69 7.60 21.88
N GLY A 78 -5.89 8.05 22.21
CA GLY A 78 -6.80 7.34 23.12
C GLY A 78 -7.47 6.12 22.49
N PHE A 79 -8.25 5.43 23.32
CA PHE A 79 -9.03 4.26 22.95
C PHE A 79 -9.98 4.51 21.77
N GLU A 80 -10.46 5.74 21.62
CA GLU A 80 -11.31 6.21 20.53
C GLU A 80 -10.62 6.06 19.18
N HIS A 81 -9.42 6.62 19.03
CA HIS A 81 -8.66 6.55 17.78
C HIS A 81 -8.24 5.12 17.45
N ARG A 82 -7.79 4.35 18.45
CA ARG A 82 -7.48 2.94 18.29
C ARG A 82 -8.69 2.15 17.79
N SER A 83 -9.87 2.38 18.38
CA SER A 83 -11.11 1.71 17.96
C SER A 83 -11.49 2.04 16.52
N LEU A 84 -11.37 3.32 16.13
CA LEU A 84 -11.60 3.80 14.76
C LEU A 84 -10.66 3.10 13.77
N LEU A 85 -9.37 3.08 14.04
CA LEU A 85 -8.38 2.45 13.17
C LEU A 85 -8.63 0.95 13.02
N LEU A 86 -8.90 0.23 14.13
CA LEU A 86 -9.20 -1.19 14.09
C LEU A 86 -10.48 -1.50 13.32
N LEU A 87 -11.50 -0.62 13.37
CA LEU A 87 -12.74 -0.79 12.61
C LEU A 87 -12.47 -0.86 11.11
N PHE A 88 -11.54 -0.04 10.62
CA PHE A 88 -11.18 0.09 9.21
C PHE A 88 -9.90 -0.65 8.81
N GLN A 89 -9.31 -1.44 9.69
CA GLN A 89 -8.03 -2.12 9.44
C GLN A 89 -8.00 -2.92 8.14
N LYS A 90 -9.13 -3.47 7.68
CA LYS A 90 -9.18 -4.32 6.49
C LYS A 90 -9.37 -3.56 5.18
N ASN A 91 -9.90 -2.35 5.23
CA ASN A 91 -10.23 -1.54 4.04
C ASN A 91 -9.72 -0.09 4.12
N LEU A 92 -8.75 0.17 4.97
CA LEU A 92 -8.12 1.49 5.10
C LEU A 92 -7.68 2.04 3.74
N GLU A 93 -7.09 1.21 2.91
CA GLU A 93 -6.55 1.57 1.60
C GLU A 93 -7.61 2.12 0.63
N CYS A 94 -8.88 1.82 0.91
CA CYS A 94 -10.03 2.25 0.11
C CYS A 94 -10.72 3.51 0.64
N ILE A 95 -10.19 4.12 1.72
CA ILE A 95 -10.79 5.28 2.38
C ILE A 95 -9.75 6.42 2.43
N PRO A 96 -9.61 7.21 1.35
CA PRO A 96 -8.58 8.25 1.24
C PRO A 96 -8.57 9.23 2.41
N LYS A 97 -9.75 9.66 2.88
CA LYS A 97 -9.86 10.58 4.02
C LYS A 97 -9.23 10.03 5.30
N LEU A 98 -9.39 8.73 5.58
CA LEU A 98 -8.78 8.09 6.74
C LEU A 98 -7.26 7.93 6.58
N VAL A 99 -6.79 7.70 5.35
CA VAL A 99 -5.35 7.70 5.03
C VAL A 99 -4.76 9.09 5.26
N MET A 100 -5.42 10.15 4.79
CA MET A 100 -4.98 11.54 5.02
C MET A 100 -4.94 11.87 6.52
N PHE A 101 -5.95 11.43 7.28
CA PHE A 101 -5.98 11.57 8.74
C PHE A 101 -4.77 10.89 9.40
N LEU A 102 -4.42 9.67 8.98
CA LEU A 102 -3.24 8.97 9.49
C LEU A 102 -1.93 9.69 9.14
N VAL A 103 -1.81 10.23 7.94
CA VAL A 103 -0.60 10.99 7.55
C VAL A 103 -0.50 12.29 8.33
N GLN A 104 -1.62 12.97 8.56
CA GLN A 104 -1.65 14.25 9.29
C GLN A 104 -1.23 14.11 10.76
N PHE A 105 -1.72 13.07 11.45
CA PHE A 105 -1.51 12.90 12.89
C PHE A 105 -0.40 11.89 13.25
N GLY A 106 -0.03 11.05 12.31
CA GLY A 106 1.13 10.14 12.42
C GLY A 106 1.12 9.27 13.67
N ALA A 107 2.28 9.17 14.28
CA ALA A 107 2.49 8.32 15.46
C ALA A 107 1.70 8.76 16.71
N SER A 108 1.21 10.00 16.77
CA SER A 108 0.40 10.47 17.89
C SER A 108 -0.97 9.80 18.03
N LEU A 109 -1.41 9.06 17.00
CA LEU A 109 -2.62 8.25 17.05
C LEU A 109 -2.44 6.92 17.78
N PHE A 110 -1.20 6.54 18.13
CA PHE A 110 -0.86 5.23 18.69
C PHE A 110 -0.27 5.37 20.09
N GLU A 111 -0.80 4.60 21.03
CA GLU A 111 -0.26 4.49 22.38
C GLU A 111 0.87 3.46 22.48
N GLY A 112 1.49 3.35 23.67
CA GLY A 112 2.65 2.49 23.90
C GLY A 112 2.46 1.04 23.46
N GLU A 113 1.29 0.46 23.77
CA GLU A 113 0.96 -0.93 23.39
C GLU A 113 0.81 -1.12 21.88
N ASP A 114 0.37 -0.09 21.16
CA ASP A 114 0.20 -0.14 19.70
C ASP A 114 1.53 -0.13 18.95
N LYS A 115 2.61 0.23 19.63
CA LYS A 115 3.98 0.30 19.10
C LYS A 115 4.76 -1.00 19.29
N ILE A 116 4.19 -1.98 20.00
CA ILE A 116 4.83 -3.27 20.32
C ILE A 116 4.15 -4.39 19.50
N PRO A 117 4.93 -5.36 18.95
CA PRO A 117 4.35 -6.58 18.38
C PRO A 117 3.50 -7.32 19.40
N TYR A 118 2.43 -7.96 18.95
CA TYR A 118 1.51 -8.67 19.84
C TYR A 118 1.25 -10.10 19.37
N GLN A 119 0.84 -10.97 20.31
CA GLN A 119 0.44 -12.34 19.98
C GLN A 119 -0.98 -12.35 19.42
N GLY A 120 -1.11 -12.77 18.18
CA GLY A 120 -2.39 -13.00 17.51
C GLY A 120 -2.71 -14.50 17.41
N GLU A 121 -3.87 -14.84 16.88
CA GLU A 121 -4.32 -16.23 16.69
C GLU A 121 -3.36 -17.07 15.83
N LYS A 122 -2.67 -16.44 14.87
CA LYS A 122 -1.76 -17.09 13.93
C LYS A 122 -0.27 -16.89 14.28
N GLY A 123 0.02 -16.54 15.53
CA GLY A 123 1.37 -16.23 16.01
C GLY A 123 1.63 -14.74 16.20
N GLU A 124 2.91 -14.37 16.28
CA GLU A 124 3.32 -12.98 16.47
C GLU A 124 2.88 -12.10 15.29
N SER A 125 2.21 -11.03 15.62
CA SER A 125 1.71 -10.02 14.68
C SER A 125 2.54 -8.74 14.79
N PRO A 126 2.82 -8.04 13.68
CA PRO A 126 3.48 -6.73 13.74
C PRO A 126 2.72 -5.73 14.63
N SER A 127 3.45 -4.77 15.18
CA SER A 127 2.87 -3.65 15.92
C SER A 127 1.79 -2.92 15.10
N LEU A 128 0.84 -2.31 15.78
CA LEU A 128 -0.28 -1.66 15.09
C LEU A 128 0.20 -0.48 14.25
N ILE A 129 1.10 0.35 14.80
CA ILE A 129 1.70 1.48 14.07
C ILE A 129 2.38 1.01 12.77
N LEU A 130 3.14 -0.09 12.81
CA LEU A 130 3.80 -0.63 11.62
C LEU A 130 2.80 -1.13 10.58
N LYS A 131 1.74 -1.82 11.02
CA LYS A 131 0.66 -2.28 10.13
C LYS A 131 0.00 -1.12 9.40
N PHE A 132 -0.33 -0.05 10.12
CA PHE A 132 -1.01 1.09 9.52
C PHE A 132 -0.08 1.89 8.61
N ALA A 133 1.17 2.13 9.00
CA ALA A 133 2.15 2.80 8.16
C ALA A 133 2.33 2.07 6.81
N ARG A 134 2.46 0.74 6.82
CA ARG A 134 2.53 -0.07 5.61
C ARG A 134 1.27 -0.02 4.75
N LYS A 135 0.08 0.04 5.39
CA LYS A 135 -1.18 0.21 4.67
C LYS A 135 -1.31 1.57 4.01
N VAL A 136 -0.85 2.62 4.68
CA VAL A 136 -0.78 3.96 4.10
C VAL A 136 0.17 4.00 2.90
N ALA A 137 1.36 3.40 3.01
CA ALA A 137 2.30 3.28 1.89
C ALA A 137 1.67 2.53 0.70
N LYS A 138 0.96 1.44 0.96
CA LYS A 138 0.23 0.70 -0.06
C LYS A 138 -0.87 1.54 -0.71
N ALA A 139 -1.69 2.23 0.09
CA ALA A 139 -2.73 3.11 -0.41
C ALA A 139 -2.14 4.22 -1.31
N TRP A 140 -1.02 4.81 -0.91
CA TRP A 140 -0.33 5.83 -1.70
C TRP A 140 0.15 5.30 -3.06
N MET A 141 0.59 4.05 -3.11
CA MET A 141 1.01 3.41 -4.38
C MET A 141 -0.18 3.04 -5.29
N GLU A 142 -1.33 2.71 -4.74
CA GLU A 142 -2.44 2.08 -5.48
C GLU A 142 -3.63 3.02 -5.74
N ASN A 143 -3.74 4.16 -5.01
CA ASN A 143 -4.89 5.06 -5.08
C ASN A 143 -4.43 6.47 -5.51
N ASP A 144 -4.97 6.96 -6.64
CA ASP A 144 -4.57 8.25 -7.22
C ASP A 144 -4.99 9.45 -6.34
N GLU A 145 -6.09 9.36 -5.57
CA GLU A 145 -6.50 10.39 -4.62
C GLU A 145 -5.52 10.47 -3.44
N VAL A 146 -5.11 9.33 -2.90
CA VAL A 146 -4.11 9.24 -1.84
C VAL A 146 -2.74 9.71 -2.33
N ARG A 147 -2.41 9.48 -3.59
CA ARG A 147 -1.14 9.93 -4.20
C ARG A 147 -1.00 11.45 -4.29
N GLN A 148 -2.07 12.22 -4.06
CA GLN A 148 -1.98 13.67 -3.89
C GLN A 148 -1.23 14.09 -2.61
N ILE A 149 -1.08 13.18 -1.65
CA ILE A 149 -0.23 13.41 -0.46
C ILE A 149 1.22 13.50 -0.94
N GLU A 150 1.89 14.59 -0.57
CA GLU A 150 3.30 14.78 -0.86
C GLU A 150 4.15 13.65 -0.27
N ILE A 151 5.09 13.13 -1.06
CA ILE A 151 5.95 12.01 -0.63
C ILE A 151 6.69 12.29 0.68
N ASP A 152 7.05 13.54 0.96
CA ASP A 152 7.74 13.91 2.20
C ASP A 152 6.83 13.73 3.43
N GLN A 153 5.54 14.00 3.32
CA GLN A 153 4.57 13.75 4.40
C GLN A 153 4.41 12.25 4.66
N LEU A 154 4.39 11.44 3.60
CA LEU A 154 4.37 9.99 3.74
C LEU A 154 5.64 9.49 4.43
N VAL A 155 6.82 9.94 4.00
CA VAL A 155 8.12 9.56 4.59
C VAL A 155 8.18 9.90 6.07
N ILE A 156 7.66 11.07 6.49
CA ILE A 156 7.58 11.43 7.91
C ILE A 156 6.79 10.38 8.72
N LEU A 157 5.63 9.95 8.22
CA LEU A 157 4.85 8.89 8.89
C LEU A 157 5.63 7.57 8.98
N LEU A 158 6.30 7.17 7.88
CA LEU A 158 7.07 5.92 7.85
C LEU A 158 8.27 5.99 8.80
N ASP A 159 8.95 7.13 8.88
CA ASP A 159 10.04 7.37 9.83
C ASP A 159 9.56 7.35 11.29
N GLN A 160 8.42 7.95 11.58
CA GLN A 160 7.80 7.86 12.91
C GLN A 160 7.50 6.39 13.27
N ALA A 161 6.91 5.63 12.35
CA ALA A 161 6.64 4.21 12.57
C ALA A 161 7.92 3.38 12.77
N ARG A 162 9.03 3.75 12.11
CA ARG A 162 10.35 3.12 12.28
C ARG A 162 10.96 3.44 13.63
N ASN A 163 10.92 4.70 14.05
CA ASN A 163 11.60 5.17 15.25
C ASN A 163 10.84 4.81 16.54
N GLU A 164 9.51 4.82 16.48
CA GLU A 164 8.66 4.58 17.65
C GLU A 164 8.17 3.13 17.73
N GLY A 165 8.12 2.40 16.58
CA GLY A 165 7.74 0.99 16.55
C GLY A 165 8.86 0.10 17.07
N GLN A 166 8.56 -0.73 18.07
CA GLN A 166 9.52 -1.69 18.65
C GLN A 166 9.49 -3.04 17.90
N ASP A 167 9.37 -3.00 16.58
CA ASP A 167 9.15 -4.18 15.73
C ASP A 167 10.32 -4.42 14.75
N ILE A 168 11.50 -4.69 15.31
CA ILE A 168 12.75 -4.86 14.55
C ILE A 168 12.63 -5.94 13.46
N LYS A 169 11.91 -7.03 13.75
CA LYS A 169 11.77 -8.18 12.85
C LYS A 169 10.99 -7.84 11.56
N ASN A 170 9.95 -7.02 11.69
CA ASN A 170 9.08 -6.67 10.57
C ASN A 170 9.47 -5.34 9.90
N MET A 171 10.46 -4.62 10.42
CA MET A 171 10.94 -3.35 9.88
C MET A 171 11.40 -3.45 8.42
N ILE A 172 11.96 -4.59 8.03
CA ILE A 172 12.40 -4.87 6.66
C ILE A 172 11.27 -4.67 5.62
N TRP A 173 10.03 -4.91 6.01
CA TRP A 173 8.88 -4.74 5.12
C TRP A 173 8.47 -3.27 5.01
N LEU A 174 8.66 -2.48 6.07
CA LEU A 174 8.47 -1.03 6.02
C LEU A 174 9.50 -0.38 5.09
N ASP A 175 10.79 -0.76 5.25
CA ASP A 175 11.88 -0.29 4.40
C ASP A 175 11.62 -0.63 2.92
N TYR A 176 11.10 -1.81 2.64
CA TYR A 176 10.73 -2.21 1.29
C TYR A 176 9.56 -1.39 0.73
N ASP A 177 8.52 -1.18 1.52
CA ASP A 177 7.35 -0.39 1.09
C ASP A 177 7.75 1.08 0.87
N GLU A 178 8.60 1.65 1.73
CA GLU A 178 9.14 3.00 1.55
C GLU A 178 10.01 3.13 0.30
N ALA A 179 10.91 2.19 0.07
CA ALA A 179 11.70 2.17 -1.16
C ALA A 179 10.82 2.19 -2.41
N LYS A 180 9.71 1.44 -2.42
CA LYS A 180 8.76 1.44 -3.54
C LYS A 180 8.06 2.80 -3.73
N CYS A 181 7.63 3.43 -2.64
CA CYS A 181 7.04 4.76 -2.70
C CYS A 181 8.04 5.78 -3.27
N LEU A 182 9.29 5.76 -2.78
CA LEU A 182 10.36 6.62 -3.28
C LEU A 182 10.69 6.38 -4.76
N ILE A 183 10.70 5.11 -5.21
CA ILE A 183 10.87 4.76 -6.65
C ILE A 183 9.74 5.37 -7.48
N MET A 184 8.49 5.25 -7.02
CA MET A 184 7.34 5.82 -7.73
C MET A 184 7.36 7.36 -7.76
N ALA A 185 7.96 7.98 -6.75
CA ALA A 185 8.17 9.44 -6.67
C ALA A 185 9.42 9.91 -7.44
N GLY A 186 10.18 9.02 -8.09
CA GLY A 186 11.43 9.36 -8.81
C GLY A 186 12.62 9.66 -7.89
N ARG A 187 12.53 9.37 -6.59
CA ARG A 187 13.60 9.62 -5.60
C ARG A 187 14.53 8.40 -5.48
N PHE A 188 15.19 8.05 -6.58
CA PHE A 188 15.93 6.79 -6.72
C PHE A 188 17.09 6.64 -5.75
N GLU A 189 17.87 7.69 -5.51
CA GLU A 189 19.00 7.63 -4.59
C GLU A 189 18.54 7.38 -3.15
N GLN A 190 17.49 8.05 -2.71
CA GLN A 190 16.89 7.80 -1.40
C GLN A 190 16.33 6.37 -1.31
N ALA A 191 15.66 5.88 -2.35
CA ALA A 191 15.16 4.51 -2.40
C ALA A 191 16.27 3.47 -2.23
N ARG A 192 17.46 3.70 -2.80
CA ARG A 192 18.63 2.82 -2.65
C ARG A 192 19.07 2.66 -1.19
N GLN A 193 18.93 3.71 -0.37
CA GLN A 193 19.29 3.64 1.06
C GLN A 193 18.44 2.62 1.81
N PHE A 194 17.17 2.46 1.43
CA PHE A 194 16.26 1.49 2.03
C PHE A 194 16.33 0.11 1.38
N ILE A 195 16.44 0.04 0.05
CA ILE A 195 16.41 -1.27 -0.64
C ILE A 195 17.70 -2.06 -0.48
N LEU A 196 18.87 -1.43 -0.34
CA LEU A 196 20.15 -2.14 -0.16
C LEU A 196 20.20 -2.95 1.13
N PRO A 197 19.79 -2.44 2.31
CA PRO A 197 19.69 -3.26 3.53
C PRO A 197 18.68 -4.40 3.40
N VAL A 198 17.55 -4.18 2.70
CA VAL A 198 16.56 -5.21 2.40
C VAL A 198 17.19 -6.31 1.56
N LEU A 199 17.85 -5.95 0.46
CA LEU A 199 18.51 -6.90 -0.45
C LEU A 199 19.56 -7.74 0.26
N ARG A 200 20.38 -7.14 1.13
CA ARG A 200 21.40 -7.89 1.93
C ARG A 200 20.78 -9.01 2.75
N LYS A 201 19.55 -8.83 3.26
CA LYS A 201 18.81 -9.84 4.03
C LYS A 201 17.99 -10.78 3.15
N LYS A 202 17.72 -10.40 1.90
CA LYS A 202 16.80 -11.07 0.97
C LYS A 202 17.45 -11.33 -0.40
N GLN A 203 18.72 -11.75 -0.41
CA GLN A 203 19.52 -11.92 -1.64
C GLN A 203 18.96 -12.99 -2.60
N THR A 204 18.21 -13.96 -2.09
CA THR A 204 17.60 -15.03 -2.88
C THR A 204 16.19 -14.70 -3.37
N GLU A 205 15.70 -13.49 -3.07
CA GLU A 205 14.35 -13.08 -3.40
C GLU A 205 14.35 -12.20 -4.66
N SER A 206 13.69 -12.66 -5.72
CA SER A 206 13.59 -11.98 -7.00
C SER A 206 13.09 -10.55 -6.91
N TRP A 207 12.09 -10.30 -6.06
CA TRP A 207 11.47 -8.99 -5.87
C TRP A 207 12.44 -7.93 -5.31
N ALA A 208 13.40 -8.33 -4.48
CA ALA A 208 14.38 -7.40 -3.91
C ALA A 208 15.35 -6.88 -4.98
N TRP A 209 15.80 -7.75 -5.88
CA TRP A 209 16.60 -7.38 -7.04
C TRP A 209 15.84 -6.47 -8.00
N GLY A 210 14.56 -6.79 -8.26
CA GLY A 210 13.69 -5.97 -9.10
C GLY A 210 13.49 -4.55 -8.57
N ALA A 211 13.32 -4.41 -7.24
CA ALA A 211 13.22 -3.09 -6.62
C ALA A 211 14.52 -2.30 -6.72
N LEU A 212 15.70 -2.94 -6.51
CA LEU A 212 16.99 -2.27 -6.72
C LEU A 212 17.17 -1.89 -8.20
N ALA A 213 16.85 -2.79 -9.14
CA ALA A 213 16.93 -2.50 -10.58
C ALA A 213 16.12 -1.25 -10.96
N ALA A 214 14.92 -1.12 -10.40
CA ALA A 214 14.06 0.03 -10.67
C ALA A 214 14.68 1.38 -10.25
N THR A 215 15.60 1.39 -9.29
CA THR A 215 16.29 2.63 -8.87
C THR A 215 17.38 3.10 -9.84
N TYR A 216 17.81 2.24 -10.75
CA TYR A 216 18.83 2.57 -11.75
C TYR A 216 18.26 2.82 -13.14
N ARG A 217 16.95 2.67 -13.33
CA ARG A 217 16.29 2.69 -14.63
C ARG A 217 16.60 3.91 -15.47
N GLU A 218 16.67 5.09 -14.87
CA GLU A 218 16.91 6.37 -15.56
C GLU A 218 18.38 6.75 -15.56
N GLU A 219 19.09 6.47 -14.48
CA GLU A 219 20.49 6.87 -14.30
C GLU A 219 21.47 5.95 -15.04
N ASN A 220 21.22 4.65 -14.98
CA ASN A 220 22.09 3.63 -15.59
C ASN A 220 21.27 2.43 -16.06
N PRO A 221 20.66 2.50 -17.26
CA PRO A 221 19.83 1.43 -17.81
C PRO A 221 20.55 0.07 -17.90
N ASP A 222 21.84 0.06 -18.21
CA ASP A 222 22.61 -1.19 -18.32
C ASP A 222 22.72 -1.89 -16.95
N THR A 223 23.02 -1.13 -15.90
CA THR A 223 22.99 -1.66 -14.54
C THR A 223 21.59 -2.17 -14.16
N ALA A 224 20.53 -1.45 -14.54
CA ALA A 224 19.16 -1.88 -14.27
C ALA A 224 18.85 -3.20 -14.99
N ILE A 225 19.26 -3.37 -16.26
CA ILE A 225 19.11 -4.62 -17.04
C ILE A 225 19.78 -5.79 -16.30
N VAL A 226 21.05 -5.63 -15.91
CA VAL A 226 21.80 -6.68 -15.20
C VAL A 226 21.10 -7.07 -13.88
N LEU A 227 20.60 -6.09 -13.11
CA LEU A 227 19.91 -6.34 -11.84
C LEU A 227 18.55 -7.02 -12.06
N PHE A 228 17.79 -6.65 -13.11
CA PHE A 228 16.55 -7.37 -13.47
C PHE A 228 16.83 -8.81 -13.87
N CYS A 229 17.86 -9.06 -14.70
CA CYS A 229 18.29 -10.41 -15.07
C CYS A 229 18.70 -11.22 -13.84
N LYS A 230 19.45 -10.61 -12.90
CA LYS A 230 19.77 -11.24 -11.63
C LYS A 230 18.52 -11.59 -10.83
N GLY A 231 17.53 -10.70 -10.79
CA GLY A 231 16.23 -10.97 -10.16
C GLY A 231 15.51 -12.16 -10.82
N LEU A 232 15.49 -12.22 -12.16
CA LEU A 232 14.89 -13.34 -12.90
C LEU A 232 15.56 -14.68 -12.60
N SER A 233 16.89 -14.71 -12.41
CA SER A 233 17.60 -15.94 -12.03
C SER A 233 17.23 -16.48 -10.64
N HIS A 234 16.63 -15.64 -9.78
CA HIS A 234 16.12 -16.02 -8.47
C HIS A 234 14.60 -16.27 -8.42
N ALA A 235 13.87 -16.04 -9.52
CA ALA A 235 12.44 -16.28 -9.56
C ALA A 235 12.13 -17.78 -9.61
N ARG A 236 11.53 -18.30 -8.54
CA ARG A 236 11.20 -19.72 -8.38
C ARG A 236 9.91 -20.13 -9.09
N ASP A 237 9.04 -19.17 -9.35
CA ASP A 237 7.75 -19.35 -10.03
C ASP A 237 7.61 -18.23 -11.05
N GLU A 238 7.00 -18.53 -12.19
CA GLU A 238 6.78 -17.58 -13.28
C GLU A 238 5.99 -16.34 -12.83
N LYS A 239 5.10 -16.50 -11.87
CA LYS A 239 4.34 -15.40 -11.26
C LYS A 239 5.22 -14.34 -10.63
N PHE A 240 6.36 -14.75 -10.04
CA PHE A 240 7.34 -13.82 -9.44
C PHE A 240 8.22 -13.15 -10.48
N SER A 241 8.28 -13.67 -11.70
CA SER A 241 8.98 -13.04 -12.83
C SER A 241 8.22 -11.86 -13.42
N LEU A 242 6.89 -11.81 -13.31
CA LEU A 242 6.03 -10.82 -13.97
C LEU A 242 6.44 -9.36 -13.74
N PRO A 243 6.73 -8.91 -12.50
CA PRO A 243 7.17 -7.53 -12.28
C PRO A 243 8.54 -7.24 -12.91
N LEU A 244 9.44 -8.23 -12.90
CA LEU A 244 10.78 -8.13 -13.46
C LEU A 244 10.73 -8.04 -14.99
N LEU A 245 9.99 -8.94 -15.65
CA LEU A 245 9.80 -8.96 -17.09
C LEU A 245 9.21 -7.64 -17.60
N LYS A 246 8.19 -7.12 -16.91
CA LYS A 246 7.58 -5.83 -17.24
C LYS A 246 8.52 -4.63 -17.04
N GLY A 247 9.42 -4.72 -16.05
CA GLY A 247 10.43 -3.69 -15.81
C GLY A 247 11.59 -3.74 -16.78
N LEU A 248 11.99 -4.94 -17.18
CA LEU A 248 13.12 -5.19 -18.08
C LEU A 248 12.81 -4.85 -19.55
N ALA A 249 11.61 -5.21 -20.03
CA ALA A 249 11.26 -5.08 -21.45
C ALA A 249 11.46 -3.65 -22.02
N PRO A 250 10.98 -2.56 -21.38
CA PRO A 250 11.20 -1.22 -21.93
C PRO A 250 12.68 -0.81 -21.97
N LEU A 251 13.50 -1.31 -21.03
CA LEU A 251 14.93 -1.02 -20.97
C LEU A 251 15.66 -1.71 -22.13
N LEU A 252 15.36 -2.98 -22.39
CA LEU A 252 15.89 -3.74 -23.51
C LEU A 252 15.53 -3.07 -24.84
N ALA A 253 14.27 -2.68 -25.02
CA ALA A 253 13.82 -1.99 -26.22
C ALA A 253 14.57 -0.65 -26.43
N GLY A 254 14.73 0.13 -25.36
CA GLY A 254 15.48 1.39 -25.38
C GLY A 254 16.98 1.22 -25.67
N SER A 255 17.55 0.06 -25.36
CA SER A 255 18.95 -0.31 -25.63
C SER A 255 19.14 -1.02 -26.98
N GLY A 256 18.12 -1.08 -27.84
CA GLY A 256 18.19 -1.69 -29.17
C GLY A 256 17.93 -3.20 -29.23
N HIS A 257 17.54 -3.81 -28.11
CA HIS A 257 17.23 -5.24 -27.96
C HIS A 257 15.71 -5.49 -28.06
N ALA A 258 15.10 -5.10 -29.18
CA ALA A 258 13.64 -5.17 -29.34
C ALA A 258 13.10 -6.61 -29.36
N ALA A 259 13.88 -7.58 -29.87
CA ALA A 259 13.49 -8.99 -29.87
C ALA A 259 13.41 -9.53 -28.44
N GLU A 260 14.43 -9.32 -27.62
CA GLU A 260 14.48 -9.74 -26.23
C GLU A 260 13.42 -9.01 -25.36
N ALA A 261 13.15 -7.75 -25.67
CA ALA A 261 12.05 -6.99 -25.06
C ALA A 261 10.70 -7.65 -25.36
N SER A 262 10.46 -8.04 -26.64
CA SER A 262 9.25 -8.76 -27.05
C SER A 262 9.13 -10.12 -26.38
N MET A 263 10.21 -10.87 -26.24
CA MET A 263 10.25 -12.14 -25.50
C MET A 263 9.83 -11.95 -24.03
N CYS A 264 10.31 -10.89 -23.34
CA CYS A 264 9.90 -10.59 -21.96
C CYS A 264 8.40 -10.33 -21.85
N VAL A 265 7.85 -9.52 -22.76
CA VAL A 265 6.41 -9.22 -22.78
C VAL A 265 5.60 -10.44 -23.10
N ARG A 266 5.99 -11.25 -24.09
CA ARG A 266 5.31 -12.49 -24.46
C ARG A 266 5.27 -13.49 -23.34
N ARG A 267 6.40 -13.68 -22.65
CA ARG A 267 6.49 -14.54 -21.47
C ARG A 267 5.54 -14.07 -20.36
N ALA A 268 5.44 -12.75 -20.14
CA ALA A 268 4.50 -12.21 -19.17
C ALA A 268 3.05 -12.42 -19.60
N VAL A 269 2.69 -12.26 -20.89
CA VAL A 269 1.35 -12.52 -21.43
C VAL A 269 0.98 -13.99 -21.23
N ASN A 270 1.84 -14.92 -21.64
CA ASN A 270 1.61 -16.36 -21.49
C ASN A 270 1.34 -16.74 -20.02
N CYS A 271 2.09 -16.17 -19.06
CA CYS A 271 1.84 -16.41 -17.65
C CYS A 271 0.43 -15.97 -17.20
N TYR A 272 -0.11 -14.87 -17.76
CA TYR A 272 -1.49 -14.46 -17.49
C TYR A 272 -2.50 -15.41 -18.13
N GLU A 273 -2.28 -15.83 -19.38
CA GLU A 273 -3.14 -16.75 -20.14
C GLU A 273 -3.20 -18.14 -19.47
N ASP A 274 -2.04 -18.71 -19.12
CA ASP A 274 -1.92 -20.02 -18.47
C ASP A 274 -2.63 -20.08 -17.10
N ASN A 275 -2.70 -18.94 -16.41
CA ASN A 275 -3.41 -18.86 -15.12
C ASN A 275 -4.87 -18.38 -15.26
N GLY A 276 -5.37 -18.10 -16.46
CA GLY A 276 -6.72 -17.57 -16.68
C GLY A 276 -6.94 -16.19 -16.09
N TRP A 277 -5.88 -15.39 -15.94
CA TRP A 277 -5.98 -14.05 -15.36
C TRP A 277 -6.28 -13.01 -16.42
N LYS A 278 -7.04 -11.97 -16.03
CA LYS A 278 -7.23 -10.80 -16.89
C LYS A 278 -5.91 -10.05 -17.01
N ILE A 279 -5.49 -9.76 -18.25
CA ILE A 279 -4.31 -8.94 -18.55
C ILE A 279 -4.53 -7.54 -17.97
N LYS A 280 -3.52 -7.02 -17.28
CA LYS A 280 -3.59 -5.69 -16.65
C LYS A 280 -3.19 -4.60 -17.65
N ALA A 281 -3.75 -3.39 -17.50
CA ALA A 281 -3.52 -2.26 -18.39
C ALA A 281 -2.02 -1.91 -18.61
N ASN A 282 -1.17 -2.14 -17.61
CA ASN A 282 0.27 -1.90 -17.76
C ASN A 282 0.96 -2.92 -18.69
N LEU A 283 0.46 -4.14 -18.78
CA LEU A 283 0.96 -5.14 -19.73
C LEU A 283 0.36 -4.89 -21.12
N GLU A 284 -0.92 -4.51 -21.21
CA GLU A 284 -1.55 -4.10 -22.46
C GLU A 284 -0.81 -2.92 -23.12
N LYS A 285 -0.33 -1.95 -22.31
CA LYS A 285 0.53 -0.86 -22.82
C LYS A 285 1.83 -1.36 -23.42
N LEU A 286 2.41 -2.44 -22.93
CA LEU A 286 3.64 -3.01 -23.49
C LEU A 286 3.38 -3.75 -24.80
N THR A 287 2.26 -4.46 -24.91
CA THR A 287 1.86 -5.15 -26.16
C THR A 287 1.46 -4.18 -27.28
N SER A 288 1.14 -2.94 -26.97
CA SER A 288 0.82 -1.89 -27.94
C SER A 288 2.03 -1.06 -28.41
N GLN A 289 3.23 -1.35 -27.91
CA GLN A 289 4.44 -0.62 -28.31
C GLN A 289 4.89 -1.00 -29.71
N SER A 290 5.48 -0.04 -30.46
CA SER A 290 5.94 -0.23 -31.83
C SER A 290 7.09 -1.24 -31.98
N TRP A 291 7.83 -1.50 -30.92
CA TRP A 291 8.92 -2.49 -30.88
C TRP A 291 8.44 -3.90 -30.52
N PHE A 292 7.18 -4.05 -30.06
CA PHE A 292 6.66 -5.38 -29.65
C PHE A 292 6.32 -6.22 -30.90
N ASP A 293 6.93 -7.39 -30.97
CA ASP A 293 6.65 -8.41 -31.97
C ASP A 293 5.97 -9.62 -31.32
N ASN A 294 4.76 -9.92 -31.77
CA ASN A 294 3.96 -11.02 -31.23
C ASN A 294 4.42 -12.40 -31.75
N GLU A 295 5.25 -12.45 -32.80
CA GLU A 295 5.73 -13.70 -33.41
C GLU A 295 7.04 -14.20 -32.79
N VAL A 296 7.72 -13.40 -31.96
CA VAL A 296 8.98 -13.78 -31.33
C VAL A 296 8.77 -14.95 -30.37
N ASN A 297 9.60 -15.98 -30.52
CA ASN A 297 9.59 -17.15 -29.62
C ASN A 297 10.28 -16.81 -28.28
N HIS A 298 9.57 -16.97 -27.18
CA HIS A 298 10.07 -16.66 -25.84
C HIS A 298 11.02 -17.71 -25.22
N SER A 299 11.20 -18.88 -25.86
CA SER A 299 12.07 -19.96 -25.37
C SER A 299 13.56 -19.58 -25.36
N ASP A 300 13.97 -18.57 -26.16
CA ASP A 300 15.36 -18.20 -26.33
C ASP A 300 15.88 -17.17 -25.31
N LEU A 301 15.01 -16.68 -24.41
CA LEU A 301 15.41 -15.77 -23.33
C LEU A 301 16.42 -16.38 -22.34
N ALA A 302 16.46 -17.70 -22.23
CA ALA A 302 17.36 -18.42 -21.32
C ALA A 302 18.85 -18.19 -21.63
N GLY A 303 19.20 -17.82 -22.86
CA GLY A 303 20.57 -17.49 -23.28
C GLY A 303 20.97 -16.05 -23.00
N PHE A 304 20.01 -15.17 -22.68
CA PHE A 304 20.23 -13.74 -22.40
C PHE A 304 20.30 -13.44 -20.89
N VAL A 305 19.61 -14.21 -20.05
CA VAL A 305 19.57 -14.09 -18.59
C VAL A 305 20.64 -14.98 -17.96
#